data_2a549e0b7850e0759b32f3c27bb469b7
#
_entry.id   2a549e0b7850e0759b32f3c27bb469b7
#
_cell.length_a   1.000
_cell.length_b   1.000
_cell.length_c   1.000
_cell.angle_alpha   90.00
_cell.angle_beta   90.00
_cell.angle_gamma   90.00
#
_symmetry.space_group_name_H-M   'P 1'
#
loop_
_entity.id
_entity.type
_entity.pdbx_description
1 polymer ?
#
loop_
_entity_poly.entity_id
_entity_poly.type
_entity_poly.pdbx_seq_one_letter_code
_entity_poly.pdbx_strand_id
1 'polypeptide(L)'
;MRFSQLFGHTLRDSPADARLTSHQLALRAGLVRFLGAGLYSYLPLGWRVARKIETILREEMNALGAQEMLMPVVHPAELWQATGRWDSVGPALVRVRDRAGRDYALAMTHEEVVAELARREIHSYRDLPKVVYHIQTKVRDEPRPRGGLLRVREFRMKDAYSLDADAASLDAFYPRMVEAYERIFARCGLDHAGTVSYTHLTLPTN
;
A
#
# COMPACT_ATOMS: atom_id res chain seq x y z
N MET A 1 -5.76 -15.12 24.17
CA MET A 1 -7.03 -14.31 24.22
C MET A 1 -8.18 -15.30 24.06
N ARG A 2 -9.15 -15.26 24.97
CA ARG A 2 -10.35 -16.12 24.89
C ARG A 2 -11.33 -15.51 23.91
N PHE A 3 -11.99 -16.34 23.09
CA PHE A 3 -12.96 -15.87 22.09
C PHE A 3 -14.15 -15.12 22.73
N SER A 4 -14.56 -15.55 23.93
CA SER A 4 -15.63 -14.89 24.70
C SER A 4 -15.30 -13.46 25.20
N GLN A 5 -14.03 -13.08 25.15
CA GLN A 5 -13.53 -11.76 25.54
C GLN A 5 -13.10 -10.92 24.32
N LEU A 6 -13.32 -11.43 23.12
CA LEU A 6 -12.91 -10.75 21.89
C LEU A 6 -13.86 -9.57 21.62
N PHE A 7 -13.27 -8.41 21.32
CA PHE A 7 -14.05 -7.28 20.83
C PHE A 7 -14.60 -7.58 19.44
N GLY A 8 -15.91 -7.53 19.29
CA GLY A 8 -16.62 -7.90 18.09
C GLY A 8 -17.28 -9.29 18.20
N HIS A 9 -18.17 -9.56 17.27
CA HIS A 9 -18.92 -10.82 17.20
C HIS A 9 -19.02 -11.28 15.75
N THR A 10 -19.26 -12.56 15.55
CA THR A 10 -19.58 -13.13 14.24
C THR A 10 -21.03 -12.80 13.86
N LEU A 11 -21.28 -12.70 12.56
CA LEU A 11 -22.63 -12.50 12.04
C LEU A 11 -23.15 -13.80 11.42
N ARG A 12 -24.40 -14.13 11.66
CA ARG A 12 -25.06 -15.28 11.04
C ARG A 12 -25.24 -15.04 9.54
N ASP A 13 -25.73 -13.87 9.20
CA ASP A 13 -26.04 -13.47 7.82
C ASP A 13 -25.11 -12.36 7.35
N SER A 14 -24.89 -12.30 6.05
CA SER A 14 -24.14 -11.23 5.42
C SER A 14 -25.03 -10.02 5.18
N PRO A 15 -24.52 -8.80 5.32
CA PRO A 15 -25.25 -7.61 4.84
C PRO A 15 -25.58 -7.74 3.35
N ALA A 16 -26.76 -7.21 2.97
CA ALA A 16 -27.32 -7.38 1.62
C ALA A 16 -26.43 -6.77 0.50
N ASP A 17 -25.62 -5.79 0.82
CA ASP A 17 -24.67 -5.12 -0.06
C ASP A 17 -23.35 -5.88 -0.26
N ALA A 18 -23.07 -6.89 0.57
CA ALA A 18 -21.88 -7.73 0.47
C ALA A 18 -22.08 -8.82 -0.60
N ARG A 19 -21.63 -8.55 -1.83
CA ARG A 19 -21.83 -9.46 -2.98
C ARG A 19 -20.72 -10.50 -3.14
N LEU A 20 -19.47 -10.13 -2.87
CA LEU A 20 -18.32 -11.04 -3.01
C LEU A 20 -18.19 -11.95 -1.79
N THR A 21 -17.87 -13.21 -2.02
CA THR A 21 -17.67 -14.23 -0.97
C THR A 21 -16.64 -13.79 0.06
N SER A 22 -15.51 -13.24 -0.39
CA SER A 22 -14.46 -12.72 0.52
C SER A 22 -14.98 -11.60 1.42
N HIS A 23 -15.79 -10.69 0.89
CA HIS A 23 -16.41 -9.61 1.68
C HIS A 23 -17.41 -10.16 2.69
N GLN A 24 -18.28 -11.08 2.25
CA GLN A 24 -19.25 -11.75 3.12
C GLN A 24 -18.56 -12.47 4.29
N LEU A 25 -17.54 -13.27 3.98
CA LEU A 25 -16.80 -14.04 4.99
C LEU A 25 -16.04 -13.11 5.96
N ALA A 26 -15.41 -12.05 5.46
CA ALA A 26 -14.70 -11.09 6.31
C ALA A 26 -15.64 -10.39 7.31
N LEU A 27 -16.85 -10.00 6.88
CA LEU A 27 -17.87 -9.41 7.75
C LEU A 27 -18.44 -10.44 8.74
N ARG A 28 -18.81 -11.63 8.26
CA ARG A 28 -19.39 -12.69 9.09
C ARG A 28 -18.41 -13.19 10.15
N ALA A 29 -17.15 -13.38 9.78
CA ALA A 29 -16.12 -13.80 10.73
C ALA A 29 -15.70 -12.70 11.74
N GLY A 30 -16.22 -11.48 11.59
CA GLY A 30 -15.82 -10.38 12.46
C GLY A 30 -14.38 -9.93 12.26
N LEU A 31 -13.87 -10.01 11.03
CA LEU A 31 -12.54 -9.52 10.69
C LEU A 31 -12.56 -8.01 10.47
N VAL A 32 -13.61 -7.51 9.84
CA VAL A 32 -13.78 -6.08 9.53
C VAL A 32 -15.20 -5.62 9.81
N ARG A 33 -15.35 -4.29 9.93
CA ARG A 33 -16.67 -3.62 9.95
C ARG A 33 -16.67 -2.43 9.01
N PHE A 34 -17.78 -2.28 8.32
CA PHE A 34 -18.04 -1.14 7.45
C PHE A 34 -18.21 0.12 8.31
N LEU A 35 -17.52 1.19 7.93
CA LEU A 35 -17.64 2.51 8.54
C LEU A 35 -18.28 3.51 7.59
N GLY A 36 -17.94 3.42 6.31
CA GLY A 36 -18.43 4.27 5.24
C GLY A 36 -18.00 3.73 3.88
N ALA A 37 -18.46 4.30 2.79
CA ALA A 37 -18.14 3.85 1.43
C ALA A 37 -16.61 3.80 1.21
N GLY A 38 -16.07 2.58 1.09
CA GLY A 38 -14.63 2.33 0.95
C GLY A 38 -13.81 2.53 2.23
N LEU A 39 -14.46 2.58 3.40
CA LEU A 39 -13.81 2.72 4.71
C LEU A 39 -14.21 1.56 5.61
N TYR A 40 -13.23 0.86 6.13
CA TYR A 40 -13.41 -0.31 6.98
C TYR A 40 -12.52 -0.26 8.22
N SER A 41 -13.10 -0.63 9.35
CA SER A 41 -12.32 -0.88 10.56
C SER A 41 -11.91 -2.34 10.62
N TYR A 42 -10.63 -2.62 10.84
CA TYR A 42 -10.15 -3.96 11.17
C TYR A 42 -10.43 -4.25 12.63
N LEU A 43 -11.20 -5.30 12.91
CA LEU A 43 -11.41 -5.80 14.26
C LEU A 43 -10.17 -6.63 14.71
N PRO A 44 -10.04 -6.98 16.00
CA PRO A 44 -8.83 -7.61 16.52
C PRO A 44 -8.37 -8.85 15.75
N LEU A 45 -9.27 -9.70 15.30
CA LEU A 45 -8.90 -10.87 14.48
C LEU A 45 -8.43 -10.45 13.08
N GLY A 46 -9.13 -9.54 12.44
CA GLY A 46 -8.74 -9.01 11.12
C GLY A 46 -7.39 -8.30 11.18
N TRP A 47 -7.16 -7.53 12.23
CA TRP A 47 -5.87 -6.88 12.43
C TRP A 47 -4.73 -7.88 12.67
N ARG A 48 -4.98 -8.98 13.38
CA ARG A 48 -3.99 -10.06 13.53
C ARG A 48 -3.63 -10.71 12.19
N VAL A 49 -4.64 -10.93 11.32
CA VAL A 49 -4.39 -11.45 9.96
C VAL A 49 -3.56 -10.45 9.16
N ALA A 50 -3.93 -9.18 9.14
CA ALA A 50 -3.19 -8.13 8.44
C ALA A 50 -1.71 -8.07 8.91
N ARG A 51 -1.47 -8.09 10.22
CA ARG A 51 -0.11 -8.11 10.78
C ARG A 51 0.70 -9.36 10.39
N LYS A 52 0.07 -10.53 10.28
CA LYS A 52 0.76 -11.74 9.79
C LYS A 52 1.21 -11.57 8.33
N ILE A 53 0.34 -11.02 7.49
CA ILE A 53 0.68 -10.70 6.10
C ILE A 53 1.82 -9.68 6.06
N GLU A 54 1.75 -8.62 6.86
CA GLU A 54 2.82 -7.63 6.96
C GLU A 54 4.16 -8.23 7.43
N THR A 55 4.12 -9.24 8.30
CA THR A 55 5.34 -9.96 8.71
C THR A 55 5.97 -10.71 7.54
N ILE A 56 5.15 -11.42 6.75
CA ILE A 56 5.63 -12.11 5.54
C ILE A 56 6.26 -11.10 4.56
N LEU A 57 5.60 -9.95 4.35
CA LEU A 57 6.13 -8.87 3.50
C LEU A 57 7.49 -8.37 3.99
N ARG A 58 7.64 -8.12 5.29
CA ARG A 58 8.92 -7.66 5.89
C ARG A 58 10.03 -8.67 5.70
N GLU A 59 9.76 -9.94 5.97
CA GLU A 59 10.75 -11.01 5.84
C GLU A 59 11.28 -11.11 4.41
N GLU A 60 10.41 -11.08 3.41
CA GLU A 60 10.81 -11.16 2.00
C GLU A 60 11.52 -9.87 1.52
N MET A 61 11.07 -8.69 1.96
CA MET A 61 11.77 -7.44 1.62
C MET A 61 13.16 -7.37 2.28
N ASN A 62 13.27 -7.76 3.55
CA ASN A 62 14.54 -7.78 4.26
C ASN A 62 15.52 -8.80 3.63
N ALA A 63 15.02 -9.95 3.16
CA ALA A 63 15.83 -10.95 2.45
C ALA A 63 16.41 -10.43 1.12
N LEU A 64 15.78 -9.44 0.50
CA LEU A 64 16.32 -8.71 -0.66
C LEU A 64 17.39 -7.66 -0.29
N GLY A 65 17.60 -7.40 1.00
CA GLY A 65 18.44 -6.30 1.49
C GLY A 65 17.73 -4.95 1.50
N ALA A 66 16.41 -4.93 1.34
CA ALA A 66 15.64 -3.69 1.42
C ALA A 66 15.52 -3.20 2.88
N GLN A 67 15.53 -1.89 3.07
CA GLN A 67 15.48 -1.24 4.38
C GLN A 67 14.09 -0.68 4.65
N GLU A 68 13.48 -1.09 5.77
CA GLU A 68 12.18 -0.56 6.19
C GLU A 68 12.33 0.87 6.70
N MET A 69 11.46 1.76 6.25
CA MET A 69 11.32 3.13 6.75
C MET A 69 9.85 3.46 6.98
N LEU A 70 9.55 4.60 7.55
CA LEU A 70 8.18 5.08 7.70
C LEU A 70 8.10 6.53 7.22
N MET A 71 7.26 6.77 6.22
CA MET A 71 7.05 8.09 5.64
C MET A 71 5.67 8.63 6.03
N PRO A 72 5.51 9.97 6.12
CA PRO A 72 4.23 10.60 6.47
C PRO A 72 3.11 10.27 5.49
N VAL A 73 1.87 10.25 5.97
CA VAL A 73 0.66 10.15 5.12
C VAL A 73 0.24 11.53 4.60
N VAL A 74 0.58 12.60 5.33
CA VAL A 74 0.29 13.98 4.91
C VAL A 74 1.50 14.54 4.20
N HIS A 75 1.35 14.89 2.94
CA HIS A 75 2.43 15.41 2.09
C HIS A 75 2.23 16.90 1.83
N PRO A 76 3.29 17.73 1.93
CA PRO A 76 3.25 19.09 1.42
C PRO A 76 2.91 19.13 -0.07
N ALA A 77 2.06 20.09 -0.47
CA ALA A 77 1.64 20.22 -1.88
C ALA A 77 2.83 20.44 -2.83
N GLU A 78 3.88 21.11 -2.34
CA GLU A 78 5.08 21.45 -3.11
C GLU A 78 5.77 20.23 -3.72
N LEU A 79 5.74 19.07 -3.04
CA LEU A 79 6.32 17.83 -3.56
C LEU A 79 5.58 17.36 -4.82
N TRP A 80 4.27 17.48 -4.83
CA TRP A 80 3.41 17.09 -5.94
C TRP A 80 3.44 18.12 -7.07
N GLN A 81 3.58 19.40 -6.71
CA GLN A 81 3.73 20.49 -7.67
C GLN A 81 5.06 20.40 -8.42
N ALA A 82 6.15 20.05 -7.74
CA ALA A 82 7.47 19.90 -8.34
C ALA A 82 7.52 18.84 -9.46
N THR A 83 6.66 17.82 -9.40
CA THR A 83 6.54 16.77 -10.42
C THR A 83 5.41 17.04 -11.42
N GLY A 84 4.65 18.14 -11.27
CA GLY A 84 3.45 18.42 -12.04
C GLY A 84 2.26 17.49 -11.74
N ARG A 85 2.42 16.56 -10.79
CA ARG A 85 1.37 15.59 -10.44
C ARG A 85 0.26 16.18 -9.58
N TRP A 86 0.48 17.35 -8.99
CA TRP A 86 -0.58 18.05 -8.27
C TRP A 86 -1.84 18.26 -9.13
N ASP A 87 -1.66 18.61 -10.38
CA ASP A 87 -2.76 18.85 -11.31
C ASP A 87 -3.09 17.64 -12.18
N SER A 88 -2.07 16.89 -12.63
CA SER A 88 -2.25 15.80 -13.61
C SER A 88 -2.85 14.51 -13.05
N VAL A 89 -2.70 14.23 -11.74
CA VAL A 89 -3.27 13.04 -11.10
C VAL A 89 -4.81 13.07 -11.04
N GLY A 90 -5.40 14.26 -11.13
CA GLY A 90 -6.84 14.41 -11.13
C GLY A 90 -7.49 14.24 -9.75
N PRO A 91 -8.78 13.82 -9.70
CA PRO A 91 -9.57 13.80 -8.46
C PRO A 91 -9.22 12.66 -7.50
N ALA A 92 -8.43 11.68 -7.92
CA ALA A 92 -8.03 10.58 -7.04
C ALA A 92 -7.13 11.04 -5.88
N LEU A 93 -6.44 12.17 -6.03
CA LEU A 93 -5.62 12.78 -4.99
C LEU A 93 -6.50 13.60 -4.03
N VAL A 94 -6.57 13.17 -2.78
CA VAL A 94 -7.27 13.91 -1.73
C VAL A 94 -6.42 15.08 -1.28
N ARG A 95 -6.88 16.30 -1.55
CA ARG A 95 -6.22 17.54 -1.17
C ARG A 95 -6.87 18.10 0.08
N VAL A 96 -6.06 18.60 0.99
CA VAL A 96 -6.50 19.20 2.25
C VAL A 96 -5.76 20.51 2.49
N ARG A 97 -6.35 21.39 3.28
CA ARG A 97 -5.73 22.66 3.66
C ARG A 97 -5.66 22.76 5.19
N ASP A 98 -4.52 23.20 5.70
CA ASP A 98 -4.38 23.43 7.12
C ASP A 98 -4.99 24.77 7.58
N ARG A 99 -4.94 25.00 8.89
CA ARG A 99 -5.50 26.25 9.49
C ARG A 99 -4.74 27.51 9.07
N ALA A 100 -3.51 27.37 8.62
CA ALA A 100 -2.67 28.48 8.11
C ALA A 100 -2.87 28.70 6.60
N GLY A 101 -3.79 27.97 5.95
CA GLY A 101 -4.07 28.07 4.54
C GLY A 101 -3.08 27.33 3.62
N ARG A 102 -2.20 26.49 4.16
CA ARG A 102 -1.23 25.71 3.37
C ARG A 102 -1.89 24.48 2.80
N ASP A 103 -1.59 24.17 1.55
CA ASP A 103 -2.12 23.00 0.86
C ASP A 103 -1.28 21.75 1.13
N TYR A 104 -1.96 20.62 1.30
CA TYR A 104 -1.39 19.29 1.48
C TYR A 104 -2.16 18.27 0.66
N ALA A 105 -1.54 17.10 0.43
CA ALA A 105 -2.20 15.93 -0.09
C ALA A 105 -2.15 14.79 0.93
N LEU A 106 -3.19 13.92 0.91
CA LEU A 106 -3.08 12.63 1.58
C LEU A 106 -2.41 11.64 0.62
N ALA A 107 -1.49 10.86 1.15
CA ALA A 107 -0.66 9.94 0.38
C ALA A 107 -1.48 8.92 -0.42
N MET A 108 -1.60 9.10 -1.71
CA MET A 108 -2.08 8.04 -2.61
C MET A 108 -0.93 7.10 -3.03
N THR A 109 0.31 7.59 -2.96
CA THR A 109 1.58 6.94 -3.25
C THR A 109 2.70 7.77 -2.59
N HIS A 110 3.97 7.34 -2.62
CA HIS A 110 5.07 8.03 -1.93
C HIS A 110 6.30 8.30 -2.80
N GLU A 111 6.18 8.19 -4.12
CA GLU A 111 7.30 8.45 -5.03
C GLU A 111 7.91 9.84 -4.82
N GLU A 112 7.08 10.86 -4.64
CA GLU A 112 7.51 12.24 -4.42
C GLU A 112 8.33 12.38 -3.12
N VAL A 113 7.89 11.69 -2.06
CA VAL A 113 8.60 11.71 -0.78
C VAL A 113 9.92 10.95 -0.88
N VAL A 114 9.93 9.79 -1.54
CA VAL A 114 11.16 9.01 -1.75
C VAL A 114 12.16 9.78 -2.59
N ALA A 115 11.71 10.43 -3.67
CA ALA A 115 12.58 11.25 -4.52
C ALA A 115 13.21 12.41 -3.72
N GLU A 116 12.42 13.09 -2.88
CA GLU A 116 12.93 14.17 -2.03
C GLU A 116 13.92 13.66 -0.98
N LEU A 117 13.66 12.52 -0.37
CA LEU A 117 14.60 11.89 0.56
C LEU A 117 15.89 11.45 -0.16
N ALA A 118 15.76 10.81 -1.32
CA ALA A 118 16.92 10.40 -2.12
C ALA A 118 17.79 11.61 -2.50
N ARG A 119 17.19 12.73 -2.88
CA ARG A 119 17.90 13.97 -3.20
C ARG A 119 18.69 14.51 -2.01
N ARG A 120 18.23 14.28 -0.78
CA ARG A 120 18.88 14.75 0.45
C ARG A 120 19.93 13.79 1.00
N GLU A 121 19.71 12.48 0.84
CA GLU A 121 20.50 11.45 1.52
C GLU A 121 21.51 10.75 0.62
N ILE A 122 21.36 10.86 -0.73
CA ILE A 122 22.31 10.30 -1.69
C ILE A 122 23.21 11.40 -2.20
N HIS A 123 24.48 11.32 -1.83
CA HIS A 123 25.47 12.35 -2.18
C HIS A 123 26.46 11.88 -3.25
N SER A 124 26.52 10.56 -3.49
CA SER A 124 27.48 9.96 -4.43
C SER A 124 26.89 8.71 -5.05
N TYR A 125 27.34 8.38 -6.28
CA TYR A 125 27.03 7.09 -6.91
C TYR A 125 27.49 5.88 -6.06
N ARG A 126 28.42 6.08 -5.14
CA ARG A 126 28.89 5.04 -4.20
C ARG A 126 27.85 4.71 -3.12
N ASP A 127 26.85 5.56 -2.92
CA ASP A 127 25.76 5.30 -2.01
C ASP A 127 24.72 4.35 -2.61
N LEU A 128 24.81 4.07 -3.92
CA LEU A 128 23.92 3.22 -4.71
C LEU A 128 24.54 1.82 -4.95
N PRO A 129 23.74 0.78 -5.16
CA PRO A 129 22.27 0.81 -5.13
C PRO A 129 21.72 0.85 -3.71
N LYS A 130 20.50 1.37 -3.55
CA LYS A 130 19.73 1.31 -2.29
C LYS A 130 18.32 0.82 -2.59
N VAL A 131 17.78 0.03 -1.68
CA VAL A 131 16.38 -0.38 -1.73
C VAL A 131 15.73 -0.03 -0.41
N VAL A 132 14.65 0.72 -0.47
CA VAL A 132 13.87 1.10 0.69
C VAL A 132 12.42 0.68 0.51
N TYR A 133 11.72 0.39 1.59
CA TYR A 133 10.30 0.08 1.54
C TYR A 133 9.59 0.58 2.79
N HIS A 134 8.29 0.67 2.72
CA HIS A 134 7.46 0.85 3.90
C HIS A 134 6.12 0.12 3.77
N ILE A 135 5.45 -0.02 4.90
CA ILE A 135 4.06 -0.48 4.98
C ILE A 135 3.25 0.64 5.60
N GLN A 136 2.51 1.38 4.77
CA GLN A 136 1.83 2.61 5.19
C GLN A 136 0.42 2.69 4.63
N THR A 137 -0.42 3.45 5.31
CA THR A 137 -1.75 3.83 4.85
C THR A 137 -1.66 4.67 3.59
N LYS A 138 -2.50 4.34 2.62
CA LYS A 138 -2.75 5.13 1.42
C LYS A 138 -4.19 5.59 1.41
N VAL A 139 -4.40 6.78 0.88
CA VAL A 139 -5.73 7.37 0.72
C VAL A 139 -5.93 7.75 -0.74
N ARG A 140 -7.01 7.23 -1.34
CA ARG A 140 -7.40 7.55 -2.71
C ARG A 140 -8.88 7.92 -2.73
N ASP A 141 -9.25 9.02 -3.36
CA ASP A 141 -10.67 9.36 -3.54
C ASP A 141 -11.28 8.47 -4.62
N GLU A 142 -11.52 7.23 -4.23
CA GLU A 142 -12.09 6.21 -5.10
C GLU A 142 -13.58 6.50 -5.32
N PRO A 143 -14.00 6.81 -6.57
CA PRO A 143 -15.38 7.20 -6.85
C PRO A 143 -16.38 6.05 -6.71
N ARG A 144 -15.91 4.79 -6.86
CA ARG A 144 -16.77 3.58 -6.84
C ARG A 144 -16.16 2.47 -6.00
N PRO A 145 -16.08 2.65 -4.65
CA PRO A 145 -15.60 1.58 -3.78
C PRO A 145 -16.47 0.34 -3.92
N ARG A 146 -15.85 -0.84 -3.98
CA ARG A 146 -16.57 -2.11 -4.15
C ARG A 146 -15.73 -3.31 -3.73
N GLY A 147 -16.43 -4.43 -3.50
CA GLY A 147 -15.76 -5.71 -3.22
C GLY A 147 -15.13 -5.79 -1.83
N GLY A 148 -15.71 -5.11 -0.83
CA GLY A 148 -15.16 -5.10 0.52
C GLY A 148 -13.80 -4.42 0.56
N LEU A 149 -12.74 -5.17 0.88
CA LEU A 149 -11.39 -4.65 0.99
C LEU A 149 -10.62 -4.56 -0.34
N LEU A 150 -11.21 -4.99 -1.47
CA LEU A 150 -10.50 -5.04 -2.76
C LEU A 150 -10.33 -3.65 -3.39
N ARG A 151 -11.35 -2.79 -3.28
CA ARG A 151 -11.33 -1.45 -3.86
C ARG A 151 -11.92 -0.45 -2.88
N VAL A 152 -11.05 0.21 -2.15
CA VAL A 152 -11.37 1.05 -0.99
C VAL A 152 -10.72 2.42 -1.10
N ARG A 153 -11.10 3.35 -0.22
CA ARG A 153 -10.54 4.70 -0.16
C ARG A 153 -9.33 4.79 0.75
N GLU A 154 -9.31 4.00 1.80
CA GLU A 154 -8.18 3.92 2.73
C GLU A 154 -7.74 2.46 2.85
N PHE A 155 -6.44 2.21 2.68
CA PHE A 155 -5.87 0.86 2.74
C PHE A 155 -4.39 0.90 3.11
N ARG A 156 -3.88 -0.23 3.54
CA ARG A 156 -2.44 -0.41 3.78
C ARG A 156 -1.77 -0.95 2.52
N MET A 157 -0.64 -0.38 2.18
CA MET A 157 0.17 -0.80 1.05
C MET A 157 1.62 -1.02 1.50
N LYS A 158 2.24 -2.11 1.06
CA LYS A 158 3.68 -2.22 0.99
C LYS A 158 4.11 -1.69 -0.38
N ASP A 159 4.87 -0.65 -0.39
CA ASP A 159 5.56 -0.12 -1.57
C ASP A 159 7.07 -0.11 -1.30
N ALA A 160 7.84 -0.49 -2.33
CA ALA A 160 9.28 -0.56 -2.29
C ALA A 160 9.86 0.20 -3.48
N TYR A 161 11.01 0.80 -3.26
CA TYR A 161 11.68 1.69 -4.20
C TYR A 161 13.14 1.29 -4.29
N SER A 162 13.61 0.99 -5.49
CA SER A 162 15.04 0.83 -5.76
C SER A 162 15.61 2.14 -6.31
N LEU A 163 16.79 2.46 -5.87
CA LEU A 163 17.56 3.62 -6.27
C LEU A 163 18.88 3.07 -6.85
N ASP A 164 18.98 3.13 -8.16
CA ASP A 164 20.04 2.49 -8.93
C ASP A 164 20.90 3.53 -9.64
N ALA A 165 22.18 3.22 -9.87
CA ALA A 165 23.09 4.13 -10.55
C ALA A 165 22.84 4.18 -12.07
N ASP A 166 22.35 3.08 -12.64
CA ASP A 166 22.08 2.92 -14.06
C ASP A 166 20.99 1.88 -14.34
N ALA A 167 20.56 1.81 -15.58
CA ALA A 167 19.53 0.87 -16.02
C ALA A 167 19.94 -0.60 -15.84
N ALA A 168 21.22 -0.93 -16.02
CA ALA A 168 21.70 -2.30 -15.89
C ALA A 168 21.57 -2.80 -14.45
N SER A 169 21.83 -1.95 -13.47
CA SER A 169 21.60 -2.24 -12.04
C SER A 169 20.12 -2.48 -11.74
N LEU A 170 19.25 -1.63 -12.27
CA LEU A 170 17.79 -1.79 -12.13
C LEU A 170 17.31 -3.10 -12.78
N ASP A 171 17.76 -3.39 -14.01
CA ASP A 171 17.38 -4.60 -14.73
C ASP A 171 17.86 -5.88 -14.03
N ALA A 172 19.00 -5.83 -13.34
CA ALA A 172 19.47 -6.93 -12.52
C ALA A 172 18.68 -7.11 -11.22
N PHE A 173 18.17 -6.04 -10.65
CA PHE A 173 17.41 -6.08 -9.40
C PHE A 173 15.93 -6.47 -9.60
N TYR A 174 15.29 -6.01 -10.66
CA TYR A 174 13.86 -6.19 -10.88
C TYR A 174 13.37 -7.66 -10.84
N PRO A 175 14.06 -8.64 -11.51
CA PRO A 175 13.67 -10.05 -11.40
C PRO A 175 13.68 -10.58 -9.97
N ARG A 176 14.63 -10.17 -9.15
CA ARG A 176 14.71 -10.56 -7.74
C ARG A 176 13.52 -10.06 -6.94
N MET A 177 13.03 -8.87 -7.25
CA MET A 177 11.80 -8.34 -6.66
C MET A 177 10.58 -9.15 -7.08
N VAL A 178 10.49 -9.55 -8.37
CA VAL A 178 9.41 -10.42 -8.86
C VAL A 178 9.39 -11.74 -8.10
N GLU A 179 10.53 -12.43 -7.97
CA GLU A 179 10.64 -13.67 -7.20
C GLU A 179 10.21 -13.49 -5.73
N ALA A 180 10.53 -12.34 -5.11
CA ALA A 180 10.08 -12.06 -3.75
C ALA A 180 8.55 -11.92 -3.67
N TYR A 181 7.92 -11.29 -4.66
CA TYR A 181 6.45 -11.22 -4.72
C TYR A 181 5.82 -12.61 -4.89
N GLU A 182 6.39 -13.47 -5.72
CA GLU A 182 5.91 -14.85 -5.88
C GLU A 182 5.96 -15.62 -4.55
N ARG A 183 7.07 -15.50 -3.81
CA ARG A 183 7.19 -16.09 -2.47
C ARG A 183 6.17 -15.50 -1.48
N ILE A 184 5.94 -14.18 -1.51
CA ILE A 184 4.93 -13.52 -0.66
C ILE A 184 3.55 -14.10 -0.94
N PHE A 185 3.14 -14.21 -2.20
CA PHE A 185 1.84 -14.74 -2.57
C PHE A 185 1.70 -16.21 -2.16
N ALA A 186 2.69 -17.04 -2.45
CA ALA A 186 2.71 -18.45 -2.05
C ALA A 186 2.59 -18.60 -0.52
N ARG A 187 3.33 -17.80 0.26
CA ARG A 187 3.27 -17.79 1.73
C ARG A 187 1.92 -17.29 2.27
N CYS A 188 1.23 -16.47 1.52
CA CYS A 188 -0.14 -16.04 1.83
C CYS A 188 -1.22 -17.04 1.40
N GLY A 189 -0.84 -18.19 0.80
CA GLY A 189 -1.76 -19.22 0.32
C GLY A 189 -2.46 -18.86 -0.99
N LEU A 190 -1.86 -17.99 -1.79
CA LEU A 190 -2.37 -17.61 -3.12
C LEU A 190 -1.57 -18.36 -4.18
N ASP A 191 -2.25 -19.26 -4.91
CA ASP A 191 -1.70 -19.87 -6.10
C ASP A 191 -1.65 -18.85 -7.23
N HIS A 192 -0.50 -18.68 -7.79
CA HIS A 192 -0.09 -17.86 -8.91
C HIS A 192 -1.16 -17.18 -9.78
N ALA A 193 -1.37 -15.90 -9.53
CA ALA A 193 -1.91 -14.99 -10.53
C ALA A 193 -0.86 -13.93 -10.98
N GLY A 194 0.41 -14.18 -10.62
CA GLY A 194 1.41 -13.10 -10.54
C GLY A 194 1.91 -12.54 -11.86
N THR A 195 2.14 -13.36 -12.86
CA THR A 195 2.97 -12.97 -14.01
C THR A 195 2.30 -12.00 -14.98
N VAL A 196 0.98 -12.00 -15.08
CA VAL A 196 0.23 -11.15 -16.03
C VAL A 196 0.01 -9.74 -15.46
N SER A 197 0.02 -9.61 -14.15
CA SER A 197 -0.25 -8.36 -13.45
C SER A 197 0.90 -7.33 -13.59
N TYR A 198 2.13 -7.79 -13.72
CA TYR A 198 3.30 -6.92 -13.76
C TYR A 198 3.44 -6.10 -15.04
N THR A 199 3.03 -6.64 -16.17
CA THR A 199 3.04 -5.92 -17.45
C THR A 199 2.03 -4.78 -17.50
N HIS A 200 1.03 -4.80 -16.61
CA HIS A 200 0.04 -3.73 -16.49
C HIS A 200 0.34 -2.71 -15.38
N LEU A 201 1.22 -3.06 -14.44
CA LEU A 201 1.69 -2.14 -13.40
C LEU A 201 2.88 -1.28 -13.85
N THR A 202 3.55 -1.69 -14.90
CA THR A 202 4.44 -0.83 -15.67
C THR A 202 3.64 0.00 -16.68
N LEU A 203 2.53 0.59 -16.25
CA LEU A 203 1.89 1.60 -17.06
C LEU A 203 2.90 2.70 -17.34
N PRO A 204 2.95 3.15 -18.59
CA PRO A 204 3.86 4.22 -18.94
C PRO A 204 3.58 5.39 -18.03
N THR A 205 4.56 5.78 -17.28
CA THR A 205 4.69 7.11 -16.74
C THR A 205 4.95 8.02 -17.94
N ASN A 206 3.92 8.33 -18.69
CA ASN A 206 3.90 9.44 -19.62
C ASN A 206 3.29 10.62 -18.93
#